data_bb120724a268f55f9bca6d43e89732d2
#
_entry.id   bb120724a268f55f9bca6d43e89732d2
#
_cell.length_a   1.000
_cell.length_b   1.000
_cell.length_c   1.000
_cell.angle_alpha   90.00
_cell.angle_beta   90.00
_cell.angle_gamma   90.00
#
_symmetry.space_group_name_H-M   'P 1'
#
loop_
_entity.id
_entity.type
_entity.pdbx_description
1 polymer ?
#
loop_
_entity_poly.entity_id
_entity_poly.type
_entity_poly.pdbx_seq_one_letter_code
_entity_poly.pdbx_strand_id
1 'polypeptide(L)'
;MIQREEIPLLLTGFMATLSGVGLARFAYTALMPQMVHAGWFSGEQVAYLGAANLLGYLIGALAAAPLAERMGALRVLVVCWVAVMLSFAACSFPQPMALFFVWRLISGIAGAALMVLGPSVAMSAAAPQRRATLGPLMFC
;
A
#
# COMPACT_ATOMS: atom_id res chain seq x y z
N MET A 1 -19.40 20.34 -8.01
CA MET A 1 -20.29 19.17 -7.79
C MET A 1 -19.61 17.94 -8.40
N ILE A 2 -19.42 16.88 -7.63
CA ILE A 2 -18.86 15.61 -8.10
C ILE A 2 -19.94 14.90 -8.91
N GLN A 3 -19.62 14.47 -10.12
CA GLN A 3 -20.58 13.73 -10.96
C GLN A 3 -20.63 12.26 -10.52
N ARG A 4 -21.78 11.60 -10.69
CA ARG A 4 -21.98 10.18 -10.30
C ARG A 4 -20.95 9.24 -10.94
N GLU A 5 -20.48 9.56 -12.13
CA GLU A 5 -19.49 8.78 -12.87
C GLU A 5 -18.05 8.93 -12.31
N GLU A 6 -17.80 9.97 -11.52
CA GLU A 6 -16.49 10.24 -10.90
C GLU A 6 -16.32 9.56 -9.54
N ILE A 7 -17.42 9.17 -8.90
CA ILE A 7 -17.40 8.52 -7.59
C ILE A 7 -16.57 7.23 -7.59
N PRO A 8 -16.72 6.30 -8.55
CA PRO A 8 -15.92 5.09 -8.55
C PRO A 8 -14.43 5.36 -8.79
N LEU A 9 -14.09 6.39 -9.56
CA LEU A 9 -12.70 6.79 -9.80
C LEU A 9 -12.05 7.36 -8.53
N LEU A 10 -12.76 8.24 -7.83
CA LEU A 10 -12.32 8.79 -6.54
C LEU A 10 -12.18 7.69 -5.50
N LEU A 11 -13.16 6.80 -5.42
CA LEU A 11 -13.12 5.66 -4.49
C LEU A 11 -11.92 4.74 -4.78
N THR A 12 -11.64 4.44 -6.05
CA THR A 12 -10.49 3.60 -6.42
C THR A 12 -9.17 4.25 -6.01
N GLY A 13 -8.97 5.53 -6.35
CA GLY A 13 -7.77 6.27 -5.97
C GLY A 13 -7.62 6.41 -4.46
N PHE A 14 -8.69 6.77 -3.76
CA PHE A 14 -8.71 6.91 -2.31
C PHE A 14 -8.45 5.57 -1.60
N MET A 15 -9.13 4.50 -1.99
CA MET A 15 -8.93 3.16 -1.41
C MET A 15 -7.53 2.62 -1.66
N ALA A 16 -6.96 2.86 -2.85
CA ALA A 16 -5.57 2.49 -3.13
C ALA A 16 -4.59 3.24 -2.22
N THR A 17 -4.78 4.54 -2.05
CA THR A 17 -3.95 5.35 -1.15
C THR A 17 -4.13 4.94 0.31
N LEU A 18 -5.37 4.74 0.75
CA LEU A 18 -5.68 4.29 2.10
C LEU A 18 -5.04 2.93 2.40
N SER A 19 -5.14 1.99 1.49
CA SER A 19 -4.54 0.66 1.66
C SER A 19 -3.02 0.69 1.59
N GLY A 20 -2.45 1.45 0.64
CA GLY A 20 -1.00 1.55 0.45
C GLY A 20 -0.28 2.29 1.58
N VAL A 21 -0.85 3.36 2.08
CA VAL A 21 -0.26 4.18 3.15
C VAL A 21 -0.87 3.83 4.50
N GLY A 22 -2.19 3.85 4.62
CA GLY A 22 -2.89 3.64 5.88
C GLY A 22 -2.64 2.24 6.44
N LEU A 23 -3.04 1.22 5.71
CA LEU A 23 -2.92 -0.16 6.17
C LEU A 23 -1.49 -0.69 6.04
N ALA A 24 -0.90 -0.66 4.86
CA ALA A 24 0.40 -1.29 4.62
C ALA A 24 1.55 -0.65 5.42
N ARG A 25 1.45 0.61 5.77
CA ARG A 25 2.50 1.35 6.48
C ARG A 25 2.12 1.68 7.92
N PHE A 26 1.03 2.43 8.14
CA PHE A 26 0.73 3.00 9.46
C PHE A 26 0.04 2.04 10.43
N ALA A 27 -0.79 1.10 9.96
CA ALA A 27 -1.42 0.14 10.87
C ALA A 27 -0.39 -0.69 11.64
N TYR A 28 0.72 -1.08 11.00
CA TYR A 28 1.80 -1.79 11.66
C TYR A 28 2.45 -0.96 12.78
N THR A 29 2.71 0.32 12.53
CA THR A 29 3.33 1.21 13.53
C THR A 29 2.47 1.30 14.80
N ALA A 30 1.15 1.33 14.66
CA ALA A 30 0.23 1.30 15.79
C ALA A 30 0.24 -0.04 16.56
N LEU A 31 0.58 -1.14 15.89
CA LEU A 31 0.66 -2.47 16.51
C LEU A 31 2.03 -2.77 17.15
N MET A 32 3.06 -1.99 16.86
CA MET A 32 4.42 -2.20 17.41
C MET A 32 4.45 -2.35 18.94
N PRO A 33 3.84 -1.44 19.73
CA PRO A 33 3.87 -1.57 21.18
C PRO A 33 3.19 -2.86 21.66
N GLN A 34 2.11 -3.26 21.01
CA GLN A 34 1.35 -4.46 21.37
C GLN A 34 2.17 -5.74 21.10
N MET A 35 2.93 -5.78 19.99
CA MET A 35 3.81 -6.92 19.66
C MET A 35 4.93 -7.09 20.70
N VAL A 36 5.49 -5.97 21.17
CA VAL A 36 6.52 -5.98 22.21
C VAL A 36 5.92 -6.42 23.55
N HIS A 37 4.76 -5.88 23.93
CA HIS A 37 4.06 -6.28 25.17
C HIS A 37 3.62 -7.74 25.17
N ALA A 38 3.20 -8.26 24.02
CA ALA A 38 2.84 -9.66 23.85
C ALA A 38 4.05 -10.62 23.81
N GLY A 39 5.28 -10.07 23.84
CA GLY A 39 6.50 -10.87 23.81
C GLY A 39 6.80 -11.56 22.48
N TRP A 40 6.18 -11.12 21.38
CA TRP A 40 6.44 -11.68 20.05
C TRP A 40 7.83 -11.31 19.54
N PHE A 41 8.22 -10.05 19.75
CA PHE A 41 9.48 -9.49 19.29
C PHE A 41 10.02 -8.48 20.30
N SER A 42 11.35 -8.29 20.30
CA SER A 42 11.98 -7.18 21.02
C SER A 42 11.71 -5.85 20.30
N GLY A 43 11.88 -4.73 21.02
CA GLY A 43 11.74 -3.39 20.43
C GLY A 43 12.68 -3.17 19.22
N GLU A 44 13.87 -3.74 19.29
CA GLU A 44 14.87 -3.70 18.21
C GLU A 44 14.41 -4.49 16.97
N GLN A 45 13.89 -5.69 17.19
CA GLN A 45 13.34 -6.53 16.09
C GLN A 45 12.15 -5.86 15.41
N VAL A 46 11.26 -5.23 16.15
CA VAL A 46 10.12 -4.49 15.63
C VAL A 46 10.58 -3.29 14.78
N ALA A 47 11.65 -2.59 15.19
CA ALA A 47 12.26 -1.53 14.40
C ALA A 47 12.83 -2.05 13.05
N TYR A 48 13.49 -3.21 13.05
CA TYR A 48 13.95 -3.87 11.82
C TYR A 48 12.81 -4.24 10.88
N LEU A 49 11.70 -4.72 11.41
CA LEU A 49 10.50 -5.02 10.60
C LEU A 49 9.88 -3.74 10.00
N GLY A 50 9.95 -2.63 10.70
CA GLY A 50 9.60 -1.31 10.17
C GLY A 50 10.52 -0.89 9.02
N ALA A 51 11.83 -1.05 9.20
CA ALA A 51 12.83 -0.77 8.16
C ALA A 51 12.65 -1.65 6.92
N ALA A 52 12.30 -2.93 7.07
CA ALA A 52 11.97 -3.83 5.96
C ALA A 52 10.81 -3.29 5.13
N ASN A 53 9.75 -2.78 5.77
CA ASN A 53 8.61 -2.19 5.07
C ASN A 53 9.01 -0.92 4.31
N LEU A 54 9.86 -0.07 4.88
CA LEU A 54 10.37 1.13 4.20
C LEU A 54 11.24 0.79 3.00
N LEU A 55 12.12 -0.21 3.13
CA LEU A 55 12.92 -0.71 2.02
C LEU A 55 12.02 -1.26 0.90
N GLY A 56 11.02 -2.06 1.26
CA GLY A 56 10.02 -2.55 0.34
C GLY A 56 9.29 -1.40 -0.37
N TYR A 57 8.94 -0.36 0.37
CA TYR A 57 8.28 0.82 -0.18
C TYR A 57 9.16 1.53 -1.24
N LEU A 58 10.45 1.69 -0.98
CA LEU A 58 11.39 2.26 -1.95
C LEU A 58 11.47 1.41 -3.23
N ILE A 59 11.63 0.09 -3.07
CA ILE A 59 11.67 -0.85 -4.20
C ILE A 59 10.36 -0.78 -5.01
N GLY A 60 9.23 -0.82 -4.33
CA GLY A 60 7.90 -0.77 -4.95
C GLY A 60 7.65 0.53 -5.72
N ALA A 61 8.06 1.67 -5.17
CA ALA A 61 7.92 2.96 -5.83
C ALA A 61 8.73 3.03 -7.14
N LEU A 62 9.95 2.50 -7.15
CA LEU A 62 10.80 2.43 -8.34
C LEU A 62 10.30 1.42 -9.37
N ALA A 63 9.74 0.30 -8.92
CA ALA A 63 9.27 -0.78 -9.78
C ALA A 63 7.85 -0.55 -10.34
N ALA A 64 7.06 0.31 -9.73
CA ALA A 64 5.64 0.49 -10.06
C ALA A 64 5.41 0.84 -11.54
N ALA A 65 6.13 1.84 -12.07
CA ALA A 65 5.98 2.30 -13.45
C ALA A 65 6.37 1.21 -14.47
N PRO A 66 7.59 0.62 -14.44
CA PRO A 66 7.98 -0.39 -15.40
C PRO A 66 7.12 -1.67 -15.29
N LEU A 67 6.61 -1.98 -14.11
CA LEU A 67 5.73 -3.12 -13.91
C LEU A 67 4.34 -2.87 -14.54
N ALA A 68 3.82 -1.65 -14.39
CA ALA A 68 2.57 -1.23 -15.01
C ALA A 68 2.64 -1.21 -16.54
N GLU A 69 3.78 -0.82 -17.11
CA GLU A 69 4.01 -0.87 -18.57
C GLU A 69 4.02 -2.31 -19.10
N ARG A 70 4.61 -3.25 -18.39
CA ARG A 70 4.72 -4.66 -18.80
C ARG A 70 3.45 -5.47 -18.62
N MET A 71 2.78 -5.32 -17.48
CA MET A 71 1.66 -6.17 -17.08
C MET A 71 0.30 -5.48 -17.17
N GLY A 72 0.28 -4.16 -17.33
CA GLY A 72 -0.92 -3.33 -17.24
C GLY A 72 -1.20 -2.89 -15.80
N ALA A 73 -1.47 -1.58 -15.64
CA ALA A 73 -1.63 -0.96 -14.32
C ALA A 73 -2.73 -1.60 -13.46
N LEU A 74 -3.87 -1.98 -14.04
CA LEU A 74 -4.97 -2.62 -13.32
C LEU A 74 -4.58 -3.99 -12.74
N ARG A 75 -3.83 -4.79 -13.50
CA ARG A 75 -3.35 -6.10 -13.01
C ARG A 75 -2.39 -5.94 -11.86
N VAL A 76 -1.46 -4.98 -11.97
CA VAL A 76 -0.52 -4.68 -10.89
C VAL A 76 -1.26 -4.23 -9.64
N LEU A 77 -2.27 -3.36 -9.76
CA LEU A 77 -3.10 -2.93 -8.64
C LEU A 77 -3.78 -4.11 -7.94
N VAL A 78 -4.43 -5.01 -8.69
CA VAL A 78 -5.11 -6.19 -8.13
C VAL A 78 -4.12 -7.10 -7.40
N VAL A 79 -2.97 -7.39 -8.02
CA VAL A 79 -1.91 -8.22 -7.41
C VAL A 79 -1.40 -7.58 -6.12
N CYS A 80 -1.17 -6.26 -6.12
CA CYS A 80 -0.71 -5.54 -4.94
C CYS A 80 -1.77 -5.53 -3.83
N TRP A 81 -3.05 -5.40 -4.15
CA TRP A 81 -4.14 -5.50 -3.17
C TRP A 81 -4.16 -6.87 -2.49
N VAL A 82 -4.08 -7.94 -3.29
CA VAL A 82 -4.03 -9.32 -2.78
C VAL A 82 -2.78 -9.51 -1.92
N ALA A 83 -1.63 -9.03 -2.35
CA ALA A 83 -0.37 -9.13 -1.60
C ALA A 83 -0.44 -8.41 -0.23
N VAL A 84 -1.06 -7.22 -0.17
CA VAL A 84 -1.27 -6.50 1.10
C VAL A 84 -2.22 -7.29 2.00
N MET A 85 -3.34 -7.80 1.49
CA MET A 85 -4.29 -8.60 2.28
C MET A 85 -3.64 -9.86 2.84
N LEU A 86 -2.90 -10.60 2.01
CA LEU A 86 -2.18 -11.81 2.44
C LEU A 86 -1.12 -11.50 3.48
N SER A 87 -0.38 -10.40 3.29
CA SER A 87 0.63 -9.95 4.27
C SER A 87 -0.01 -9.64 5.63
N PHE A 88 -1.15 -8.98 5.66
CA PHE A 88 -1.88 -8.71 6.91
C PHE A 88 -2.38 -9.99 7.57
N ALA A 89 -2.99 -10.89 6.79
CA ALA A 89 -3.46 -12.18 7.29
C ALA A 89 -2.30 -13.00 7.87
N ALA A 90 -1.17 -13.07 7.16
CA ALA A 90 0.02 -13.75 7.62
C ALA A 90 0.59 -13.13 8.92
N CYS A 91 0.68 -11.80 8.97
CA CYS A 91 1.19 -11.08 10.14
C CYS A 91 0.23 -11.07 11.34
N SER A 92 -0.97 -11.61 11.22
CA SER A 92 -1.91 -11.75 12.34
C SER A 92 -1.56 -12.91 13.28
N PHE A 93 -0.64 -13.78 12.90
CA PHE A 93 -0.20 -14.91 13.69
C PHE A 93 1.27 -14.76 14.10
N PRO A 94 1.66 -15.25 15.31
CA PRO A 94 3.06 -15.26 15.71
C PRO A 94 3.86 -16.18 14.78
N GLN A 95 4.92 -15.64 14.20
CA GLN A 95 5.77 -16.30 13.22
C GLN A 95 7.24 -15.98 13.49
N PRO A 96 8.18 -16.78 12.97
CA PRO A 96 9.61 -16.45 13.01
C PRO A 96 9.89 -15.08 12.38
N MET A 97 10.84 -14.36 12.96
CA MET A 97 11.21 -13.01 12.51
C MET A 97 11.53 -12.94 11.01
N ALA A 98 12.22 -13.94 10.46
CA ALA A 98 12.57 -13.99 9.04
C ALA A 98 11.32 -13.98 8.14
N LEU A 99 10.30 -14.74 8.49
CA LEU A 99 9.05 -14.80 7.72
C LEU A 99 8.27 -13.50 7.83
N PHE A 100 8.22 -12.94 9.03
CA PHE A 100 7.60 -11.64 9.29
C PHE A 100 8.29 -10.53 8.50
N PHE A 101 9.62 -10.56 8.41
CA PHE A 101 10.42 -9.62 7.62
C PHE A 101 10.05 -9.68 6.13
N VAL A 102 9.92 -10.87 5.56
CA VAL A 102 9.52 -11.07 4.15
C VAL A 102 8.13 -10.49 3.89
N TRP A 103 7.16 -10.78 4.77
CA TRP A 103 5.81 -10.24 4.64
C TRP A 103 5.78 -8.70 4.76
N ARG A 104 6.59 -8.12 5.64
CA ARG A 104 6.71 -6.67 5.77
C ARG A 104 7.34 -6.03 4.54
N LEU A 105 8.33 -6.68 3.94
CA LEU A 105 8.94 -6.25 2.69
C LEU A 105 7.93 -6.27 1.54
N ILE A 106 7.20 -7.38 1.37
CA ILE A 106 6.15 -7.53 0.35
C ILE A 106 5.06 -6.48 0.53
N SER A 107 4.60 -6.27 1.76
CA SER A 107 3.60 -5.23 2.08
C SER A 107 4.08 -3.83 1.70
N GLY A 108 5.37 -3.54 1.92
CA GLY A 108 5.98 -2.27 1.51
C GLY A 108 5.98 -2.08 0.00
N ILE A 109 6.44 -3.09 -0.75
CA ILE A 109 6.47 -3.07 -2.22
C ILE A 109 5.06 -2.86 -2.78
N ALA A 110 4.11 -3.66 -2.33
CA ALA A 110 2.72 -3.58 -2.79
C ALA A 110 2.06 -2.24 -2.41
N GLY A 111 2.30 -1.76 -1.18
CA GLY A 111 1.78 -0.49 -0.70
C GLY A 111 2.26 0.71 -1.52
N ALA A 112 3.54 0.73 -1.88
CA ALA A 112 4.11 1.78 -2.74
C ALA A 112 3.51 1.74 -4.15
N ALA A 113 3.38 0.55 -4.75
CA ALA A 113 2.77 0.40 -6.07
C ALA A 113 1.30 0.87 -6.07
N LEU A 114 0.53 0.56 -5.02
CA LEU A 114 -0.85 1.04 -4.86
C LEU A 114 -0.90 2.56 -4.76
N MET A 115 0.00 3.19 -4.01
CA MET A 115 0.06 4.64 -3.85
C MET A 115 0.44 5.36 -5.16
N VAL A 116 1.36 4.79 -5.93
CA VAL A 116 1.82 5.39 -7.20
C VAL A 116 0.80 5.18 -8.32
N LEU A 117 0.29 3.96 -8.48
CA LEU A 117 -0.55 3.59 -9.61
C LEU A 117 -2.04 3.87 -9.37
N GLY A 118 -2.53 3.79 -8.12
CA GLY A 118 -3.94 4.00 -7.82
C GLY A 118 -4.46 5.36 -8.27
N PRO A 119 -3.90 6.47 -7.79
CA PRO A 119 -4.27 7.81 -8.25
C PRO A 119 -4.01 8.02 -9.74
N SER A 120 -2.92 7.47 -10.28
CA SER A 120 -2.57 7.60 -11.71
C SER A 120 -3.61 6.96 -12.62
N VAL A 121 -4.07 5.75 -12.29
CA VAL A 121 -5.13 5.05 -13.03
C VAL A 121 -6.46 5.79 -12.91
N ALA A 122 -6.83 6.22 -11.70
CA ALA A 122 -8.04 6.99 -11.49
C ALA A 122 -8.03 8.31 -12.28
N MET A 123 -6.89 9.01 -12.28
CA MET A 123 -6.72 10.26 -13.04
C MET A 123 -6.72 10.06 -14.56
N SER A 124 -6.19 8.95 -15.06
CA SER A 124 -6.20 8.66 -16.50
C SER A 124 -7.62 8.45 -17.04
N ALA A 125 -8.51 7.91 -16.23
CA ALA A 125 -9.92 7.72 -16.56
C ALA A 125 -10.77 8.99 -16.37
N ALA A 126 -10.27 10.01 -15.68
CA ALA A 126 -10.97 11.27 -15.48
C ALA A 126 -10.85 12.21 -16.69
N ALA A 127 -11.91 13.01 -16.94
CA ALA A 127 -11.89 14.03 -18.00
C ALA A 127 -10.76 15.06 -17.76
N PRO A 128 -10.03 15.49 -18.82
CA PRO A 128 -8.84 16.35 -18.69
C PRO A 128 -9.10 17.63 -17.88
N GLN A 129 -10.27 18.25 -18.04
CA GLN A 129 -10.62 19.51 -17.37
C GLN A 129 -10.82 19.35 -15.85
N ARG A 130 -11.04 18.12 -15.38
CA ARG A 130 -11.35 17.83 -13.96
C ARG A 130 -10.20 17.20 -13.18
N ARG A 131 -9.12 16.85 -13.86
CA ARG A 131 -7.95 16.24 -13.21
C ARG A 131 -7.36 17.11 -12.11
N ALA A 132 -7.32 18.43 -12.31
CA ALA A 132 -6.82 19.37 -11.32
C ALA A 132 -7.67 19.44 -10.03
N THR A 133 -8.96 19.13 -10.14
CA THR A 133 -9.88 19.12 -8.98
C THR A 133 -9.90 17.76 -8.28
N LEU A 134 -9.79 16.66 -9.05
CA LEU A 134 -9.90 15.30 -8.51
C LEU A 134 -8.60 14.83 -7.84
N GLY A 135 -7.44 15.28 -8.35
CA GLY A 135 -6.15 14.90 -7.82
C GLY A 135 -5.99 15.14 -6.32
N PRO A 136 -6.18 16.36 -5.81
CA PRO A 136 -6.09 16.64 -4.38
C PRO A 136 -7.07 15.83 -3.52
N LEU A 137 -8.27 15.55 -4.03
CA LEU A 137 -9.30 14.79 -3.30
C LEU A 137 -8.96 13.31 -3.09
N MET A 138 -8.02 12.76 -3.85
CA MET A 138 -7.57 11.37 -3.68
C MET A 138 -6.55 11.20 -2.55
N PHE A 139 -5.97 12.31 -2.07
CA PHE A 139 -4.96 12.33 -1.00
C PHE A 139 -5.47 12.97 0.30
N CYS A 140 -6.69 13.49 0.32
CA CYS A 140 -7.38 13.94 1.52
C CYS A 140 -8.12 12.82 2.20
#